data_bb874d842723c3e292a3dab986798df6
#
_entry.id   bb874d842723c3e292a3dab986798df6
#
_cell.length_a   1.000
_cell.length_b   1.000
_cell.length_c   1.000
_cell.angle_alpha   90.00
_cell.angle_beta   90.00
_cell.angle_gamma   90.00
#
_symmetry.space_group_name_H-M   'P 1'
#
loop_
_entity.id
_entity.type
_entity.pdbx_description
1 polymer ?
#
loop_
_entity_poly.entity_id
_entity_poly.type
_entity_poly.pdbx_seq_one_letter_code
_entity_poly.pdbx_strand_id
1 'polypeptide(L)'
;MYKKIYILLIKMFSYLKIETIIIAVFFFFSSFLIKDCVADNQPINEWESHSENIAILSIEEVYEIVNKKNAILIDVWKKDERPKNLDKKKWFPPRRYTIPGAFWLPNIGRETLTPDIRTYLSVGLKNITKNNKNEKIVFFCRRGYYSKIAAERAVKLGYTNIYLFPGTDLWEDRGHRLVIVNAESYK
;
A
#
# COMPACT_ATOMS: atom_id res chain seq x y z
N MET A 1 -68.42 24.45 -17.88
CA MET A 1 -67.98 23.06 -17.57
C MET A 1 -66.53 22.79 -18.01
N TYR A 2 -66.10 23.25 -19.18
CA TYR A 2 -64.77 22.99 -19.73
C TYR A 2 -63.59 23.64 -19.01
N LYS A 3 -63.76 24.81 -18.39
CA LYS A 3 -62.68 25.53 -17.72
C LYS A 3 -62.13 24.80 -16.46
N LYS A 4 -62.98 24.03 -15.76
CA LYS A 4 -62.56 23.21 -14.60
C LYS A 4 -61.75 21.96 -15.02
N ILE A 5 -62.08 21.36 -16.14
CA ILE A 5 -61.36 20.17 -16.67
C ILE A 5 -59.96 20.55 -17.12
N TYR A 6 -59.81 21.72 -17.78
CA TYR A 6 -58.51 22.21 -18.24
C TYR A 6 -57.52 22.51 -17.08
N ILE A 7 -58.04 23.11 -16.02
CA ILE A 7 -57.23 23.38 -14.80
C ILE A 7 -56.80 22.07 -14.10
N LEU A 8 -57.67 21.05 -14.13
CA LEU A 8 -57.35 19.74 -13.54
C LEU A 8 -56.25 19.01 -14.35
N LEU A 9 -56.31 19.09 -15.67
CA LEU A 9 -55.32 18.51 -16.58
C LEU A 9 -53.95 19.19 -16.45
N ILE A 10 -53.90 20.51 -16.33
CA ILE A 10 -52.63 21.23 -16.11
C ILE A 10 -51.98 20.84 -14.75
N LYS A 11 -52.80 20.72 -13.70
CA LYS A 11 -52.31 20.27 -12.39
C LYS A 11 -51.78 18.81 -12.44
N MET A 12 -52.48 17.93 -13.15
CA MET A 12 -52.04 16.55 -13.33
C MET A 12 -50.72 16.47 -14.09
N PHE A 13 -50.57 17.24 -15.19
CA PHE A 13 -49.32 17.28 -15.95
C PHE A 13 -48.14 17.90 -15.18
N SER A 14 -48.39 18.86 -14.30
CA SER A 14 -47.32 19.41 -13.44
C SER A 14 -46.91 18.42 -12.35
N TYR A 15 -47.83 17.63 -11.81
CA TYR A 15 -47.50 16.57 -10.84
C TYR A 15 -46.68 15.42 -11.48
N LEU A 16 -47.06 14.97 -12.68
CA LEU A 16 -46.32 13.94 -13.41
C LEU A 16 -44.89 14.39 -13.73
N LYS A 17 -44.65 15.66 -14.08
CA LYS A 17 -43.29 16.17 -14.32
C LYS A 17 -42.45 16.25 -13.05
N ILE A 18 -43.05 16.50 -11.88
CA ILE A 18 -42.34 16.55 -10.62
C ILE A 18 -41.91 15.13 -10.18
N GLU A 19 -42.78 14.13 -10.32
CA GLU A 19 -42.44 12.76 -9.98
C GLU A 19 -41.33 12.17 -10.89
N THR A 20 -41.39 12.45 -12.20
CA THR A 20 -40.32 12.00 -13.11
C THR A 20 -38.99 12.68 -12.84
N ILE A 21 -38.97 13.94 -12.42
CA ILE A 21 -37.76 14.64 -12.03
C ILE A 21 -37.20 14.07 -10.72
N ILE A 22 -38.05 13.78 -9.73
CA ILE A 22 -37.65 13.19 -8.45
C ILE A 22 -37.05 11.78 -8.67
N ILE A 23 -37.68 10.96 -9.50
CA ILE A 23 -37.16 9.62 -9.85
C ILE A 23 -35.82 9.72 -10.59
N ALA A 24 -35.67 10.65 -11.53
CA ALA A 24 -34.43 10.86 -12.25
C ALA A 24 -33.29 11.34 -11.32
N VAL A 25 -33.59 12.26 -10.40
CA VAL A 25 -32.61 12.72 -9.39
C VAL A 25 -32.24 11.61 -8.42
N PHE A 26 -33.20 10.78 -8.00
CA PHE A 26 -32.93 9.63 -7.13
C PHE A 26 -32.06 8.58 -7.82
N PHE A 27 -32.29 8.28 -9.09
CA PHE A 27 -31.42 7.40 -9.89
C PHE A 27 -30.04 7.99 -10.13
N PHE A 28 -29.90 9.29 -10.31
CA PHE A 28 -28.63 9.97 -10.48
C PHE A 28 -27.81 9.98 -9.18
N PHE A 29 -28.49 10.21 -8.03
CA PHE A 29 -27.84 10.19 -6.72
C PHE A 29 -27.48 8.78 -6.26
N SER A 30 -28.32 7.77 -6.57
CA SER A 30 -27.98 6.37 -6.25
C SER A 30 -26.80 5.85 -7.08
N SER A 31 -26.64 6.31 -8.32
CA SER A 31 -25.49 5.98 -9.16
C SER A 31 -24.18 6.62 -8.66
N PHE A 32 -24.28 7.74 -7.95
CA PHE A 32 -23.10 8.43 -7.40
C PHE A 32 -22.65 7.82 -6.06
N LEU A 33 -23.58 7.29 -5.26
CA LEU A 33 -23.25 6.65 -3.97
C LEU A 33 -22.75 5.20 -4.09
N ILE A 34 -22.91 4.54 -5.25
CA ILE A 34 -22.46 3.17 -5.45
C ILE A 34 -20.98 3.10 -5.92
N LYS A 35 -20.36 4.23 -6.29
CA LYS A 35 -18.97 4.25 -6.76
C LYS A 35 -17.91 4.06 -5.68
N ASP A 36 -18.24 4.23 -4.40
CA ASP A 36 -17.25 4.19 -3.32
C ASP A 36 -17.24 2.89 -2.50
N CYS A 37 -17.99 1.86 -2.91
CA CYS A 37 -18.04 0.59 -2.19
C CYS A 37 -17.83 -0.64 -3.10
N VAL A 38 -16.99 -0.51 -4.13
CA VAL A 38 -16.43 -1.69 -4.79
C VAL A 38 -15.19 -2.06 -4.01
N ALA A 39 -15.33 -3.04 -3.13
CA ALA A 39 -14.20 -3.76 -2.57
C ALA A 39 -13.31 -4.15 -3.76
N ASP A 40 -12.05 -3.71 -3.72
CA ASP A 40 -11.04 -3.93 -4.75
C ASP A 40 -10.77 -5.44 -4.92
N ASN A 41 -11.65 -6.12 -5.65
CA ASN A 41 -11.50 -7.49 -6.13
C ASN A 41 -10.78 -7.49 -7.48
N GLN A 42 -9.73 -6.69 -7.63
CA GLN A 42 -8.88 -6.72 -8.81
C GLN A 42 -8.20 -8.09 -8.90
N PRO A 43 -8.25 -8.75 -10.04
CA PRO A 43 -7.55 -10.02 -10.23
C PRO A 43 -6.03 -9.83 -10.06
N ILE A 44 -5.38 -10.83 -9.45
CA ILE A 44 -3.97 -10.84 -9.04
C ILE A 44 -2.98 -10.54 -10.19
N ASN A 45 -3.42 -10.62 -11.45
CA ASN A 45 -2.59 -10.46 -12.65
C ASN A 45 -2.28 -9.00 -13.03
N GLU A 46 -2.90 -8.01 -12.39
CA GLU A 46 -2.69 -6.58 -12.68
C GLU A 46 -1.46 -5.97 -11.96
N TRP A 47 -0.70 -6.81 -11.24
CA TRP A 47 0.49 -6.41 -10.49
C TRP A 47 1.79 -6.45 -11.31
N GLU A 48 1.69 -6.77 -12.59
CA GLU A 48 2.83 -6.77 -13.51
C GLU A 48 3.02 -5.41 -14.19
N SER A 49 4.22 -4.86 -14.07
CA SER A 49 4.81 -3.76 -14.86
C SER A 49 4.35 -2.31 -14.63
N HIS A 50 4.77 -1.67 -13.53
CA HIS A 50 4.82 -0.20 -13.45
C HIS A 50 6.14 0.32 -12.84
N SER A 51 7.23 -0.46 -12.92
CA SER A 51 8.45 -0.23 -12.14
C SER A 51 9.59 0.46 -12.87
N GLU A 52 9.41 0.92 -14.09
CA GLU A 52 10.54 1.45 -14.87
C GLU A 52 11.12 2.79 -14.35
N ASN A 53 10.47 3.45 -13.36
CA ASN A 53 10.84 4.81 -12.96
C ASN A 53 11.05 5.02 -11.45
N ILE A 54 11.23 3.98 -10.63
CA ILE A 54 11.53 4.19 -9.20
C ILE A 54 13.03 4.47 -9.04
N ALA A 55 13.39 5.66 -8.57
CA ALA A 55 14.78 6.05 -8.40
C ALA A 55 15.50 5.21 -7.34
N ILE A 56 16.75 4.83 -7.65
CA ILE A 56 17.63 4.12 -6.73
C ILE A 56 18.56 5.15 -6.08
N LEU A 57 18.56 5.18 -4.75
CA LEU A 57 19.43 6.06 -3.98
C LEU A 57 20.84 5.49 -3.84
N SER A 58 21.82 6.37 -3.79
CA SER A 58 23.20 6.04 -3.47
C SER A 58 23.37 5.73 -1.97
N ILE A 59 24.51 5.19 -1.59
CA ILE A 59 24.83 4.92 -0.20
C ILE A 59 24.95 6.21 0.60
N GLU A 60 25.49 7.27 0.03
CA GLU A 60 25.67 8.59 0.63
C GLU A 60 24.30 9.20 0.93
N GLU A 61 23.36 9.12 0.00
CA GLU A 61 22.00 9.63 0.19
C GLU A 61 21.28 8.87 1.33
N VAL A 62 21.43 7.56 1.41
CA VAL A 62 20.82 6.76 2.49
C VAL A 62 21.51 7.03 3.82
N TYR A 63 22.83 7.23 3.85
CA TYR A 63 23.55 7.65 5.05
C TYR A 63 23.05 8.99 5.58
N GLU A 64 22.82 9.97 4.71
CA GLU A 64 22.20 11.26 5.07
C GLU A 64 20.77 11.09 5.62
N ILE A 65 19.99 10.20 5.03
CA ILE A 65 18.63 9.90 5.51
C ILE A 65 18.66 9.33 6.93
N VAL A 66 19.58 8.41 7.23
CA VAL A 66 19.75 7.81 8.57
C VAL A 66 20.09 8.90 9.58
N ASN A 67 21.00 9.82 9.25
CA ASN A 67 21.43 10.89 10.12
C ASN A 67 20.35 11.96 10.35
N LYS A 68 19.67 12.39 9.27
CA LYS A 68 18.68 13.47 9.31
C LYS A 68 17.27 12.98 9.63
N LYS A 69 17.00 11.69 9.56
CA LYS A 69 15.67 11.06 9.75
C LYS A 69 14.57 11.72 8.93
N ASN A 70 14.90 12.07 7.68
CA ASN A 70 14.01 12.80 6.77
C ASN A 70 13.35 11.90 5.70
N ALA A 71 13.40 10.60 5.89
CA ALA A 71 12.66 9.61 5.12
C ALA A 71 12.40 8.36 5.98
N ILE A 72 11.41 7.59 5.59
CA ILE A 72 11.08 6.29 6.18
C ILE A 72 11.89 5.21 5.47
N LEU A 73 12.68 4.46 6.21
CA LEU A 73 13.42 3.30 5.71
C LEU A 73 12.62 2.03 6.01
N ILE A 74 12.35 1.21 4.98
CA ILE A 74 11.60 -0.03 5.13
C ILE A 74 12.42 -1.20 4.59
N ASP A 75 12.83 -2.07 5.50
CA ASP A 75 13.44 -3.35 5.21
C ASP A 75 12.36 -4.39 4.90
N VAL A 76 12.44 -5.00 3.73
CA VAL A 76 11.45 -5.98 3.27
C VAL A 76 12.02 -7.40 3.18
N TRP A 77 13.21 -7.63 3.78
CA TRP A 77 13.79 -8.96 3.80
C TRP A 77 12.83 -9.98 4.38
N LYS A 78 12.82 -11.17 3.82
CA LYS A 78 11.95 -12.26 4.25
C LYS A 78 12.21 -12.64 5.72
N LYS A 79 11.16 -13.07 6.40
CA LYS A 79 11.28 -13.76 7.67
C LYS A 79 11.60 -15.23 7.42
N ASP A 80 12.58 -15.75 8.15
CA ASP A 80 12.92 -17.15 8.06
C ASP A 80 11.81 -18.02 8.65
N GLU A 81 11.49 -19.10 7.96
CA GLU A 81 10.48 -20.06 8.38
C GLU A 81 11.16 -21.28 9.02
N ARG A 82 10.52 -21.84 10.01
CA ARG A 82 11.02 -23.07 10.63
C ARG A 82 11.00 -24.21 9.61
N PRO A 83 12.12 -24.94 9.43
CA PRO A 83 12.13 -26.14 8.61
C PRO A 83 11.06 -27.14 9.10
N LYS A 84 10.33 -27.75 8.17
CA LYS A 84 9.19 -28.65 8.50
C LYS A 84 9.57 -29.82 9.41
N ASN A 85 10.80 -30.32 9.28
CA ASN A 85 11.32 -31.47 10.04
C ASN A 85 12.03 -31.08 11.34
N LEU A 86 12.08 -29.78 11.69
CA LEU A 86 12.73 -29.32 12.91
C LEU A 86 11.67 -29.10 14.01
N ASP A 87 11.94 -29.61 15.21
CA ASP A 87 11.08 -29.37 16.38
C ASP A 87 10.94 -27.88 16.68
N LYS A 88 9.72 -27.43 16.96
CA LYS A 88 9.44 -26.04 17.32
C LYS A 88 10.28 -25.55 18.51
N LYS A 89 10.52 -26.43 19.51
CA LYS A 89 11.32 -26.11 20.69
C LYS A 89 12.81 -25.93 20.38
N LYS A 90 13.27 -26.47 19.25
CA LYS A 90 14.68 -26.38 18.79
C LYS A 90 14.89 -25.30 17.75
N TRP A 91 13.80 -24.61 17.32
CA TRP A 91 13.89 -23.56 16.32
C TRP A 91 14.04 -22.19 16.96
N PHE A 92 15.18 -21.56 16.68
CA PHE A 92 15.47 -20.17 17.04
C PHE A 92 15.62 -19.39 15.73
N PRO A 93 14.63 -18.54 15.35
CA PRO A 93 14.74 -17.77 14.11
C PRO A 93 15.96 -16.84 14.18
N PRO A 94 16.73 -16.73 13.08
CA PRO A 94 17.82 -15.78 13.00
C PRO A 94 17.33 -14.36 13.30
N ARG A 95 18.17 -13.59 13.99
CA ARG A 95 17.90 -12.16 14.21
C ARG A 95 18.04 -11.40 12.90
N ARG A 96 17.14 -10.46 12.64
CA ARG A 96 17.30 -9.54 11.51
C ARG A 96 18.19 -8.37 11.91
N TYR A 97 19.28 -8.19 11.15
CA TYR A 97 20.12 -7.01 11.20
C TYR A 97 19.77 -6.10 10.05
N THR A 98 19.55 -4.81 10.31
CA THR A 98 19.08 -3.82 9.33
C THR A 98 19.75 -2.46 9.52
N ILE A 99 19.50 -1.55 8.59
CA ILE A 99 19.96 -0.16 8.66
C ILE A 99 19.31 0.54 9.86
N PRO A 100 20.07 1.34 10.64
CA PRO A 100 19.53 2.04 11.81
C PRO A 100 18.30 2.88 11.47
N GLY A 101 17.25 2.74 12.29
CA GLY A 101 15.99 3.49 12.14
C GLY A 101 15.02 2.90 11.12
N ALA A 102 15.34 1.78 10.47
CA ALA A 102 14.43 1.13 9.55
C ALA A 102 13.35 0.31 10.26
N PHE A 103 12.15 0.30 9.70
CA PHE A 103 11.07 -0.64 10.01
C PHE A 103 11.28 -1.93 9.24
N TRP A 104 11.04 -3.08 9.86
CA TRP A 104 11.10 -4.34 9.15
C TRP A 104 9.69 -4.88 8.87
N LEU A 105 9.30 -4.83 7.61
CA LEU A 105 8.07 -5.43 7.08
C LEU A 105 8.41 -6.70 6.28
N PRO A 106 8.58 -7.84 6.93
CA PRO A 106 9.00 -9.06 6.25
C PRO A 106 7.98 -9.54 5.22
N ASN A 107 8.50 -10.21 4.18
CA ASN A 107 7.73 -10.92 3.16
C ASN A 107 6.91 -10.05 2.19
N ILE A 108 6.75 -8.74 2.41
CA ILE A 108 5.93 -7.89 1.53
C ILE A 108 6.49 -7.75 0.10
N GLY A 109 7.75 -8.13 -0.11
CA GLY A 109 8.41 -8.17 -1.43
C GLY A 109 8.51 -9.57 -2.04
N ARG A 110 7.85 -10.61 -1.49
CA ARG A 110 7.82 -11.93 -2.11
C ARG A 110 7.01 -11.90 -3.41
N GLU A 111 7.37 -12.74 -4.38
CA GLU A 111 6.66 -12.85 -5.67
C GLU A 111 5.17 -13.13 -5.47
N THR A 112 4.86 -14.14 -4.64
CA THR A 112 3.46 -14.48 -4.33
C THR A 112 2.87 -13.46 -3.36
N LEU A 113 1.82 -12.78 -3.79
CA LEU A 113 1.04 -11.85 -2.97
C LEU A 113 -0.21 -12.56 -2.44
N THR A 114 -0.13 -13.11 -1.24
CA THR A 114 -1.31 -13.65 -0.56
C THR A 114 -2.19 -12.52 0.00
N PRO A 115 -3.50 -12.76 0.26
CA PRO A 115 -4.37 -11.77 0.90
C PRO A 115 -3.80 -11.23 2.22
N ASP A 116 -3.20 -12.10 3.05
CA ASP A 116 -2.59 -11.72 4.33
C ASP A 116 -1.39 -10.78 4.13
N ILE A 117 -0.52 -11.07 3.14
CA ILE A 117 0.62 -10.20 2.82
C ILE A 117 0.13 -8.86 2.27
N ARG A 118 -0.92 -8.84 1.45
CA ARG A 118 -1.53 -7.60 0.95
C ARG A 118 -2.06 -6.74 2.10
N THR A 119 -2.84 -7.34 3.00
CA THR A 119 -3.37 -6.66 4.18
C THR A 119 -2.25 -6.14 5.07
N TYR A 120 -1.26 -6.98 5.37
CA TYR A 120 -0.10 -6.62 6.18
C TYR A 120 0.69 -5.44 5.59
N LEU A 121 0.94 -5.44 4.27
CA LEU A 121 1.57 -4.33 3.56
C LEU A 121 0.74 -3.04 3.67
N SER A 122 -0.55 -3.11 3.37
CA SER A 122 -1.44 -1.94 3.37
C SER A 122 -1.56 -1.33 4.77
N VAL A 123 -1.81 -2.14 5.79
CA VAL A 123 -1.92 -1.70 7.18
C VAL A 123 -0.57 -1.20 7.70
N GLY A 124 0.52 -1.91 7.39
CA GLY A 124 1.87 -1.53 7.78
C GLY A 124 2.26 -0.16 7.24
N LEU A 125 2.11 0.06 5.93
CA LEU A 125 2.40 1.36 5.32
C LEU A 125 1.52 2.47 5.90
N LYS A 126 0.21 2.23 6.05
CA LYS A 126 -0.71 3.22 6.64
C LYS A 126 -0.27 3.65 8.04
N ASN A 127 0.13 2.71 8.89
CA ASN A 127 0.56 3.00 10.26
C ASN A 127 1.90 3.74 10.29
N ILE A 128 2.90 3.27 9.54
CA ILE A 128 4.25 3.86 9.51
C ILE A 128 4.21 5.29 8.96
N THR A 129 3.45 5.53 7.89
CA THR A 129 3.33 6.84 7.23
C THR A 129 2.27 7.75 7.84
N LYS A 130 1.53 7.28 8.87
CA LYS A 130 0.34 7.98 9.41
C LYS A 130 -0.68 8.31 8.30
N ASN A 131 -0.82 7.40 7.32
CA ASN A 131 -1.67 7.54 6.15
C ASN A 131 -1.27 8.69 5.18
N ASN A 132 -0.06 9.24 5.31
CA ASN A 132 0.47 10.23 4.35
C ASN A 132 1.03 9.50 3.12
N LYS A 133 0.34 9.64 1.99
CA LYS A 133 0.74 9.00 0.72
C LYS A 133 1.95 9.65 0.04
N ASN A 134 2.30 10.87 0.42
CA ASN A 134 3.44 11.62 -0.10
C ASN A 134 4.69 11.49 0.80
N GLU A 135 4.65 10.65 1.83
CA GLU A 135 5.81 10.42 2.69
C GLU A 135 6.97 9.83 1.88
N LYS A 136 8.18 10.33 2.10
CA LYS A 136 9.37 9.79 1.46
C LYS A 136 9.70 8.42 2.05
N ILE A 137 9.60 7.37 1.23
CA ILE A 137 9.83 5.99 1.64
C ILE A 137 10.96 5.39 0.79
N VAL A 138 11.92 4.77 1.46
CA VAL A 138 13.00 4.03 0.83
C VAL A 138 12.84 2.54 1.16
N PHE A 139 12.54 1.74 0.15
CA PHE A 139 12.48 0.29 0.29
C PHE A 139 13.85 -0.32 0.02
N PHE A 140 14.26 -1.23 0.87
CA PHE A 140 15.46 -2.01 0.69
C PHE A 140 15.29 -3.44 1.25
N CYS A 141 16.19 -4.33 0.87
CA CYS A 141 16.27 -5.66 1.46
C CYS A 141 17.74 -6.02 1.72
N ARG A 142 18.20 -7.15 1.26
CA ARG A 142 19.61 -7.51 1.32
C ARG A 142 20.38 -7.04 0.07
N ARG A 143 19.81 -7.27 -1.15
CA ARG A 143 20.43 -7.02 -2.46
C ARG A 143 19.47 -6.40 -3.49
N GLY A 144 18.36 -5.83 -3.12
CA GLY A 144 17.47 -5.09 -4.02
C GLY A 144 16.30 -5.87 -4.62
N TYR A 145 16.33 -7.21 -4.67
CA TYR A 145 15.29 -7.99 -5.36
C TYR A 145 13.89 -7.83 -4.76
N TYR A 146 13.74 -8.11 -3.47
CA TYR A 146 12.43 -7.99 -2.80
C TYR A 146 11.96 -6.54 -2.63
N SER A 147 12.89 -5.59 -2.53
CA SER A 147 12.54 -4.18 -2.37
C SER A 147 11.89 -3.60 -3.61
N LYS A 148 12.30 -4.03 -4.81
CA LYS A 148 11.65 -3.62 -6.06
C LYS A 148 10.16 -4.00 -6.06
N ILE A 149 9.86 -5.27 -5.78
CA ILE A 149 8.48 -5.78 -5.74
C ILE A 149 7.64 -5.05 -4.68
N ALA A 150 8.20 -4.81 -3.49
CA ALA A 150 7.50 -4.10 -2.41
C ALA A 150 7.21 -2.63 -2.77
N ALA A 151 8.17 -1.96 -3.40
CA ALA A 151 8.03 -0.57 -3.85
C ALA A 151 6.93 -0.44 -4.92
N GLU A 152 6.89 -1.34 -5.90
CA GLU A 152 5.83 -1.40 -6.92
C GLU A 152 4.45 -1.55 -6.28
N ARG A 153 4.34 -2.43 -5.28
CA ARG A 153 3.11 -2.61 -4.51
C ARG A 153 2.70 -1.36 -3.74
N ALA A 154 3.65 -0.63 -3.18
CA ALA A 154 3.38 0.63 -2.50
C ALA A 154 2.87 1.71 -3.48
N VAL A 155 3.46 1.80 -4.67
CA VAL A 155 2.97 2.70 -5.74
C VAL A 155 1.52 2.37 -6.11
N LYS A 156 1.18 1.08 -6.28
CA LYS A 156 -0.19 0.65 -6.56
C LYS A 156 -1.18 0.93 -5.42
N LEU A 157 -0.69 1.05 -4.18
CA LEU A 157 -1.47 1.52 -3.04
C LEU A 157 -1.57 3.06 -2.96
N GLY A 158 -1.06 3.79 -3.97
CA GLY A 158 -1.16 5.23 -4.09
C GLY A 158 -0.07 6.02 -3.37
N TYR A 159 1.04 5.39 -2.96
CA TYR A 159 2.20 6.11 -2.44
C TYR A 159 3.01 6.69 -3.60
N THR A 160 3.37 7.95 -3.53
CA THR A 160 3.94 8.71 -4.67
C THR A 160 5.42 9.04 -4.54
N ASN A 161 5.97 9.00 -3.33
CA ASN A 161 7.35 9.43 -3.06
C ASN A 161 8.22 8.23 -2.63
N ILE A 162 8.40 7.30 -3.57
CA ILE A 162 9.01 5.99 -3.35
C ILE A 162 10.40 5.92 -3.98
N TYR A 163 11.33 5.36 -3.23
CA TYR A 163 12.72 5.14 -3.62
C TYR A 163 13.17 3.72 -3.30
N LEU A 164 14.24 3.29 -3.96
CA LEU A 164 14.92 2.02 -3.73
C LEU A 164 16.33 2.26 -3.19
N PHE A 165 16.80 1.31 -2.40
CA PHE A 165 18.20 1.15 -2.07
C PHE A 165 18.59 -0.32 -2.22
N PRO A 166 19.79 -0.66 -2.72
CA PRO A 166 20.21 -2.06 -2.90
C PRO A 166 20.10 -2.87 -1.62
N GLY A 167 20.62 -2.37 -0.49
CA GLY A 167 20.30 -2.98 0.78
C GLY A 167 21.46 -3.14 1.75
N THR A 168 21.25 -4.08 2.70
CA THR A 168 22.15 -4.25 3.85
C THR A 168 23.54 -4.73 3.47
N ASP A 169 23.71 -5.53 2.39
CA ASP A 169 25.03 -5.98 1.96
C ASP A 169 25.91 -4.77 1.55
N LEU A 170 25.35 -3.87 0.71
CA LEU A 170 26.08 -2.65 0.32
C LEU A 170 26.38 -1.73 1.51
N TRP A 171 25.44 -1.64 2.47
CA TRP A 171 25.61 -0.85 3.68
C TRP A 171 26.80 -1.33 4.53
N GLU A 172 26.90 -2.66 4.75
CA GLU A 172 28.01 -3.29 5.48
C GLU A 172 29.33 -3.21 4.72
N ASP A 173 29.33 -3.43 3.40
CA ASP A 173 30.52 -3.35 2.54
C ASP A 173 31.18 -1.97 2.57
N ARG A 174 30.41 -0.92 2.87
CA ARG A 174 30.91 0.44 3.08
C ARG A 174 31.28 0.76 4.53
N GLY A 175 31.34 -0.24 5.40
CA GLY A 175 31.76 -0.13 6.77
C GLY A 175 30.71 0.42 7.74
N HIS A 176 29.45 0.52 7.33
CA HIS A 176 28.38 1.00 8.20
C HIS A 176 27.80 -0.12 9.07
N ARG A 177 27.47 0.20 10.31
CA ARG A 177 26.92 -0.76 11.27
C ARG A 177 25.44 -1.03 11.01
N LEU A 178 25.06 -2.30 11.16
CA LEU A 178 23.65 -2.72 11.24
C LEU A 178 23.18 -2.81 12.69
N VAL A 179 21.88 -2.74 12.90
CA VAL A 179 21.22 -2.91 14.20
C VAL A 179 20.21 -4.05 14.15
N ILE A 180 19.92 -4.65 15.30
CA ILE A 180 18.90 -5.70 15.41
C ILE A 180 17.51 -5.02 15.39
N VAL A 181 16.59 -5.61 14.62
CA VAL A 181 15.20 -5.17 14.55
C VAL A 181 14.25 -6.35 14.71
N ASN A 182 13.07 -6.09 15.25
CA ASN A 182 11.94 -7.02 15.25
C ASN A 182 11.01 -6.70 14.09
N ALA A 183 10.31 -7.73 13.57
CA ALA A 183 9.27 -7.50 12.58
C ALA A 183 8.14 -6.66 13.15
N GLU A 184 7.64 -5.71 12.36
CA GLU A 184 6.45 -4.95 12.70
C GLU A 184 5.23 -5.90 12.78
N SER A 185 4.37 -5.66 13.77
CA SER A 185 3.18 -6.47 14.01
C SER A 185 1.94 -5.60 13.86
N TYR A 186 1.23 -5.81 12.75
CA TYR A 186 -0.05 -5.17 12.50
C TYR A 186 -1.15 -6.23 12.43
N LYS A 187 -2.19 -6.03 13.20
CA LYS A 187 -3.39 -6.90 13.24
C LYS A 187 -4.53 -6.25 12.50
#